data_97fabd2b73737a8b9836c3d19592974d
#
_entry.id   97fabd2b73737a8b9836c3d19592974d
#
_cell.length_a   1.000
_cell.length_b   1.000
_cell.length_c   1.000
_cell.angle_alpha   90.00
_cell.angle_beta   90.00
_cell.angle_gamma   90.00
#
_symmetry.space_group_name_H-M   'P 1'
#
loop_
_entity.id
_entity.type
_entity.pdbx_description
1 polymer ?
#
loop_
_entity_poly.entity_id
_entity_poly.type
_entity_poly.pdbx_seq_one_letter_code
_entity_poly.pdbx_strand_id
1 'polypeptide(L)'
;HWSFDAAVGYAKHKGLFVRNEMVCAKTLYNYLHKGVLGIKAIDLPLVVRRSQRKSISRKHKRELGKSIELRDPKIETREEFGHWELDTVRGTKDKTDHVLISLLERKSRLYVALRCPSARATDVKETLHAWLNTFKDVNLACLCKTITADNGLEFSEISNLENETLSIYFARPYSAWERGSNERHNGLLRRCIPKGMPIKAVSEETIQRTLQWCNNLPRKLLNYRTPLDVFLEEVNRIVDLETVQFHIAI
;
A
#
# COMPACT_ATOMS: atom_id res chain seq x y z
N HIS A 1 6.93 13.94 -7.42
CA HIS A 1 6.93 13.98 -8.90
C HIS A 1 6.20 12.75 -9.45
N TRP A 2 5.34 12.94 -10.44
CA TRP A 2 4.68 11.88 -11.19
C TRP A 2 5.58 11.39 -12.32
N SER A 3 5.36 10.16 -12.79
CA SER A 3 5.92 9.73 -14.07
C SER A 3 5.19 10.43 -15.22
N PHE A 4 5.83 10.57 -16.38
CA PHE A 4 5.17 11.16 -17.55
C PHE A 4 3.94 10.34 -17.99
N ASP A 5 3.97 9.02 -17.84
CA ASP A 5 2.81 8.16 -18.13
C ASP A 5 1.62 8.51 -17.21
N ALA A 6 1.88 8.67 -15.90
CA ALA A 6 0.84 9.07 -14.95
C ALA A 6 0.30 10.48 -15.24
N ALA A 7 1.18 11.43 -15.56
CA ALA A 7 0.77 12.81 -15.85
C ALA A 7 -0.10 12.91 -17.12
N VAL A 8 0.35 12.29 -18.22
CA VAL A 8 -0.39 12.28 -19.49
C VAL A 8 -1.71 11.52 -19.35
N GLY A 9 -1.68 10.37 -18.68
CA GLY A 9 -2.87 9.55 -18.49
C GLY A 9 -3.93 10.24 -17.63
N TYR A 10 -3.51 10.88 -16.54
CA TYR A 10 -4.39 11.67 -15.68
C TYR A 10 -4.99 12.88 -16.42
N ALA A 11 -4.16 13.63 -17.15
CA ALA A 11 -4.63 14.77 -17.91
C ALA A 11 -5.69 14.37 -18.96
N LYS A 12 -5.50 13.21 -19.62
CA LYS A 12 -6.51 12.64 -20.51
C LYS A 12 -7.78 12.22 -19.78
N HIS A 13 -7.62 11.53 -18.66
CA HIS A 13 -8.75 11.05 -17.86
C HIS A 13 -9.63 12.21 -17.36
N LYS A 14 -8.99 13.31 -16.95
CA LYS A 14 -9.69 14.51 -16.44
C LYS A 14 -10.09 15.50 -17.54
N GLY A 15 -9.73 15.25 -18.82
CA GLY A 15 -10.02 16.17 -19.92
C GLY A 15 -9.38 17.56 -19.79
N LEU A 16 -8.18 17.63 -19.17
CA LEU A 16 -7.53 18.91 -18.84
C LEU A 16 -7.06 19.68 -20.08
N PHE A 17 -6.82 18.99 -21.20
CA PHE A 17 -6.33 19.56 -22.44
C PHE A 17 -7.01 18.89 -23.63
N VAL A 18 -7.16 19.63 -24.73
CA VAL A 18 -7.63 19.07 -26.00
C VAL A 18 -6.53 18.18 -26.64
N ARG A 19 -6.94 17.21 -27.44
CA ARG A 19 -6.04 16.18 -27.99
C ARG A 19 -4.85 16.73 -28.75
N ASN A 20 -5.03 17.83 -29.48
CA ASN A 20 -3.97 18.50 -30.27
C ASN A 20 -3.01 19.34 -29.44
N GLU A 21 -3.32 19.64 -28.19
CA GLU A 21 -2.46 20.36 -27.25
C GLU A 21 -1.61 19.43 -26.38
N MET A 22 -1.84 18.12 -26.47
CA MET A 22 -1.15 17.13 -25.64
C MET A 22 -0.15 16.31 -26.46
N VAL A 23 1.01 16.12 -25.87
CA VAL A 23 1.98 15.13 -26.37
C VAL A 23 1.86 13.80 -25.59
N CYS A 24 2.28 12.71 -26.21
CA CYS A 24 2.30 11.41 -25.52
C CYS A 24 3.50 11.30 -24.56
N ALA A 25 3.41 10.35 -23.60
CA ALA A 25 4.49 10.12 -22.63
C ALA A 25 5.84 9.85 -23.28
N LYS A 26 5.88 9.15 -24.43
CA LYS A 26 7.12 8.90 -25.18
C LYS A 26 7.77 10.21 -25.67
N THR A 27 6.97 11.14 -26.14
CA THR A 27 7.46 12.47 -26.57
C THR A 27 8.06 13.24 -25.40
N LEU A 28 7.44 13.20 -24.22
CA LEU A 28 7.99 13.83 -23.02
C LEU A 28 9.33 13.19 -22.59
N TYR A 29 9.48 11.88 -22.68
CA TYR A 29 10.77 11.23 -22.47
C TYR A 29 11.83 11.66 -23.50
N ASN A 30 11.46 11.80 -24.75
CA ASN A 30 12.37 12.31 -25.78
C ASN A 30 12.79 13.77 -25.50
N TYR A 31 11.89 14.62 -25.05
CA TYR A 31 12.20 15.99 -24.62
C TYR A 31 13.12 16.03 -23.41
N LEU A 32 12.90 15.12 -22.45
CA LEU A 32 13.81 14.97 -21.29
C LEU A 32 15.23 14.64 -21.73
N HIS A 33 15.39 13.64 -22.63
CA HIS A 33 16.70 13.21 -23.11
C HIS A 33 17.40 14.31 -23.96
N LYS A 34 16.63 15.14 -24.63
CA LYS A 34 17.15 16.30 -25.39
C LYS A 34 17.42 17.52 -24.51
N GLY A 35 17.14 17.45 -23.21
CA GLY A 35 17.33 18.58 -22.29
C GLY A 35 16.37 19.76 -22.48
N VAL A 36 15.27 19.56 -23.20
CA VAL A 36 14.26 20.60 -23.48
C VAL A 36 13.40 20.90 -22.24
N LEU A 37 13.24 19.92 -21.35
CA LEU A 37 12.48 20.07 -20.12
C LEU A 37 13.39 20.56 -18.99
N GLY A 38 12.89 21.45 -18.13
CA GLY A 38 13.62 21.97 -16.95
C GLY A 38 13.85 20.94 -15.83
N ILE A 39 13.62 19.65 -16.10
CA ILE A 39 13.81 18.52 -15.18
C ILE A 39 14.81 17.53 -15.76
N LYS A 40 15.47 16.76 -14.89
CA LYS A 40 16.46 15.74 -15.27
C LYS A 40 15.88 14.33 -15.09
N ALA A 41 16.50 13.34 -15.73
CA ALA A 41 16.09 11.95 -15.61
C ALA A 41 16.09 11.44 -14.14
N ILE A 42 16.99 11.96 -13.30
CA ILE A 42 17.08 11.60 -11.88
C ILE A 42 15.87 12.07 -11.06
N ASP A 43 15.15 13.07 -11.51
CA ASP A 43 13.96 13.60 -10.85
C ASP A 43 12.73 12.71 -11.07
N LEU A 44 12.81 11.77 -12.02
CA LEU A 44 11.73 10.85 -12.32
C LEU A 44 11.75 9.60 -11.45
N PRO A 45 10.57 9.02 -11.15
CA PRO A 45 10.49 7.73 -10.45
C PRO A 45 11.20 6.61 -11.24
N LEU A 46 11.98 5.78 -10.56
CA LEU A 46 12.52 4.51 -11.08
C LEU A 46 13.57 4.59 -12.22
N VAL A 47 14.31 5.70 -12.34
CA VAL A 47 15.37 5.81 -13.37
C VAL A 47 16.58 4.92 -13.07
N VAL A 48 16.86 4.61 -11.80
CA VAL A 48 18.00 3.78 -11.41
C VAL A 48 17.54 2.40 -10.96
N ARG A 49 17.70 1.39 -11.82
CA ARG A 49 17.57 -0.02 -11.41
C ARG A 49 18.86 -0.45 -10.69
N ARG A 50 18.76 -0.77 -9.41
CA ARG A 50 19.83 -1.48 -8.70
C ARG A 50 19.79 -2.97 -9.08
N SER A 51 20.96 -3.59 -9.29
CA SER A 51 21.06 -5.04 -9.51
C SER A 51 20.47 -5.78 -8.29
N GLN A 52 19.67 -6.80 -8.55
CA GLN A 52 19.12 -7.65 -7.50
C GLN A 52 20.25 -8.49 -6.88
N ARG A 53 20.44 -8.39 -5.57
CA ARG A 53 21.24 -9.36 -4.83
C ARG A 53 20.48 -10.68 -4.80
N LYS A 54 21.12 -11.78 -5.19
CA LYS A 54 20.57 -13.12 -5.01
C LYS A 54 20.32 -13.35 -3.52
N SER A 55 19.07 -13.55 -3.12
CA SER A 55 18.73 -13.90 -1.74
C SER A 55 18.97 -15.39 -1.55
N ILE A 56 19.69 -15.74 -0.49
CA ILE A 56 19.83 -17.13 -0.05
C ILE A 56 18.54 -17.47 0.69
N SER A 57 17.76 -18.41 0.14
CA SER A 57 16.51 -18.84 0.77
C SER A 57 16.81 -19.65 2.03
N ARG A 58 16.34 -19.20 3.19
CA ARG A 58 16.34 -20.00 4.42
C ARG A 58 15.02 -20.75 4.51
N LYS A 59 15.08 -22.07 4.64
CA LYS A 59 13.89 -22.92 4.77
C LYS A 59 13.34 -22.81 6.20
N HIS A 60 12.33 -22.01 6.43
CA HIS A 60 11.51 -22.10 7.63
C HIS A 60 10.09 -22.51 7.23
N LYS A 61 9.69 -23.70 7.63
CA LYS A 61 8.32 -24.23 7.54
C LYS A 61 7.59 -23.82 8.84
N ARG A 62 7.02 -22.64 8.94
CA ARG A 62 6.13 -22.30 10.03
C ARG A 62 4.84 -21.73 9.41
N GLU A 63 3.73 -22.35 9.72
CA GLU A 63 2.41 -21.84 9.39
C GLU A 63 1.85 -21.19 10.66
N LEU A 64 1.50 -19.90 10.58
CA LEU A 64 1.02 -19.11 11.71
C LEU A 64 -0.51 -19.14 11.85
N GLY A 65 -1.22 -19.61 10.83
CA GLY A 65 -2.69 -19.64 10.81
C GLY A 65 -3.24 -20.17 9.50
N LYS A 66 -4.41 -19.70 9.07
CA LYS A 66 -5.05 -20.14 7.82
C LYS A 66 -4.17 -19.86 6.61
N SER A 67 -3.85 -20.89 5.83
CA SER A 67 -3.10 -20.75 4.57
C SER A 67 -3.88 -19.90 3.56
N ILE A 68 -3.16 -19.12 2.75
CA ILE A 68 -3.71 -18.40 1.59
C ILE A 68 -4.43 -19.33 0.61
N GLU A 69 -4.14 -20.63 0.62
CA GLU A 69 -4.81 -21.64 -0.22
C GLU A 69 -6.29 -21.82 0.14
N LEU A 70 -6.65 -21.52 1.39
CA LEU A 70 -8.04 -21.58 1.87
C LEU A 70 -8.82 -20.29 1.54
N ARG A 71 -8.15 -19.29 1.00
CA ARG A 71 -8.76 -18.03 0.61
C ARG A 71 -9.53 -18.19 -0.69
N ASP A 72 -10.74 -17.60 -0.78
CA ASP A 72 -11.54 -17.64 -2.01
C ASP A 72 -10.71 -17.14 -3.21
N PRO A 73 -10.61 -17.96 -4.29
CA PRO A 73 -9.90 -17.58 -5.50
C PRO A 73 -10.38 -16.26 -6.14
N LYS A 74 -11.64 -15.89 -5.94
CA LYS A 74 -12.20 -14.61 -6.41
C LYS A 74 -11.45 -13.41 -5.88
N ILE A 75 -10.83 -13.50 -4.69
CA ILE A 75 -10.04 -12.43 -4.10
C ILE A 75 -8.78 -12.12 -4.95
N GLU A 76 -8.30 -13.10 -5.73
CA GLU A 76 -7.15 -12.89 -6.63
C GLU A 76 -7.48 -11.97 -7.81
N THR A 77 -8.74 -11.91 -8.26
CA THR A 77 -9.13 -11.02 -9.36
C THR A 77 -9.04 -9.55 -8.98
N ARG A 78 -9.05 -9.23 -7.67
CA ARG A 78 -9.01 -7.87 -7.11
C ARG A 78 -10.20 -7.00 -7.54
N GLU A 79 -11.30 -7.62 -7.89
CA GLU A 79 -12.54 -6.95 -8.27
C GLU A 79 -13.42 -6.62 -7.05
N GLU A 80 -13.27 -7.42 -6.00
CA GLU A 80 -13.99 -7.23 -4.74
C GLU A 80 -13.21 -6.30 -3.80
N PHE A 81 -13.94 -5.40 -3.14
CA PHE A 81 -13.40 -4.45 -2.16
C PHE A 81 -13.37 -5.05 -0.75
N GLY A 82 -12.44 -4.57 0.08
CA GLY A 82 -12.31 -4.95 1.49
C GLY A 82 -11.26 -6.06 1.75
N HIS A 83 -10.40 -6.33 0.78
CA HIS A 83 -9.31 -7.31 0.92
C HIS A 83 -7.96 -6.61 1.04
N TRP A 84 -7.27 -6.82 2.17
CA TRP A 84 -6.05 -6.10 2.52
C TRP A 84 -4.81 -7.01 2.51
N GLU A 85 -3.70 -6.46 2.04
CA GLU A 85 -2.36 -7.07 2.19
C GLU A 85 -1.63 -6.36 3.33
N LEU A 86 -1.10 -7.11 4.28
CA LEU A 86 -0.40 -6.62 5.47
C LEU A 86 1.10 -6.89 5.37
N ASP A 87 1.93 -5.92 5.72
CA ASP A 87 3.39 -6.08 5.78
C ASP A 87 3.99 -5.16 6.86
N THR A 88 5.26 -5.40 7.21
CA THR A 88 6.01 -4.58 8.16
C THR A 88 7.14 -3.83 7.47
N VAL A 89 7.21 -2.52 7.65
CA VAL A 89 8.28 -1.67 7.13
C VAL A 89 9.19 -1.23 8.27
N ARG A 90 10.41 -1.79 8.32
CA ARG A 90 11.42 -1.48 9.34
C ARG A 90 12.37 -0.39 8.87
N GLY A 91 12.65 0.61 9.71
CA GLY A 91 13.63 1.66 9.47
C GLY A 91 15.05 1.11 9.54
N THR A 92 15.44 0.72 10.72
CA THR A 92 16.76 0.18 11.08
C THR A 92 16.70 -1.32 11.42
N LYS A 93 17.84 -1.88 11.77
CA LYS A 93 17.94 -3.25 12.33
C LYS A 93 17.79 -3.25 13.86
N ASP A 94 17.70 -2.08 14.47
CA ASP A 94 17.51 -1.95 15.91
C ASP A 94 16.12 -2.49 16.29
N LYS A 95 16.11 -3.44 17.23
CA LYS A 95 14.87 -4.07 17.71
C LYS A 95 14.04 -3.13 18.61
N THR A 96 14.64 -2.04 19.07
CA THR A 96 13.98 -1.01 19.91
C THR A 96 13.41 0.13 19.07
N ASP A 97 13.64 0.12 17.75
CA ASP A 97 13.05 1.09 16.84
C ASP A 97 11.57 0.78 16.59
N HIS A 98 10.79 1.81 16.34
CA HIS A 98 9.43 1.65 15.85
C HIS A 98 9.43 1.00 14.47
N VAL A 99 8.29 0.44 14.09
CA VAL A 99 8.05 -0.06 12.74
C VAL A 99 6.79 0.57 12.16
N LEU A 100 6.64 0.52 10.85
CA LEU A 100 5.35 0.84 10.23
C LEU A 100 4.67 -0.46 9.81
N ILE A 101 3.44 -0.63 10.25
CA ILE A 101 2.55 -1.66 9.73
C ILE A 101 1.89 -1.10 8.48
N SER A 102 2.18 -1.67 7.33
CA SER A 102 1.59 -1.24 6.07
C SER A 102 0.42 -2.12 5.67
N LEU A 103 -0.67 -1.49 5.26
CA LEU A 103 -1.88 -2.12 4.77
C LEU A 103 -2.17 -1.60 3.37
N LEU A 104 -2.44 -2.51 2.44
CA LEU A 104 -2.79 -2.18 1.06
C LEU A 104 -4.13 -2.81 0.71
N GLU A 105 -5.14 -1.99 0.42
CA GLU A 105 -6.40 -2.49 -0.11
C GLU A 105 -6.22 -2.93 -1.58
N ARG A 106 -6.66 -4.18 -1.90
CA ARG A 106 -6.29 -4.87 -3.15
C ARG A 106 -6.97 -4.31 -4.40
N LYS A 107 -8.20 -3.81 -4.30
CA LYS A 107 -8.97 -3.25 -5.43
C LYS A 107 -8.56 -1.81 -5.70
N SER A 108 -8.72 -0.95 -4.74
CA SER A 108 -8.46 0.50 -4.85
C SER A 108 -6.97 0.86 -4.86
N ARG A 109 -6.12 -0.02 -4.32
CA ARG A 109 -4.69 0.25 -4.08
C ARG A 109 -4.45 1.33 -3.02
N LEU A 110 -5.46 1.62 -2.20
CA LEU A 110 -5.26 2.52 -1.06
C LEU A 110 -4.20 1.93 -0.14
N TYR A 111 -3.27 2.77 0.26
CA TYR A 111 -2.13 2.40 1.08
C TYR A 111 -2.18 3.14 2.42
N VAL A 112 -2.14 2.39 3.50
CA VAL A 112 -2.12 2.88 4.89
C VAL A 112 -0.83 2.44 5.55
N ALA A 113 -0.25 3.25 6.41
CA ALA A 113 0.89 2.89 7.24
C ALA A 113 0.66 3.39 8.66
N LEU A 114 0.67 2.47 9.61
CA LEU A 114 0.43 2.71 11.03
C LEU A 114 1.75 2.63 11.79
N ARG A 115 2.03 3.59 12.63
CA ARG A 115 3.18 3.53 13.52
C ARG A 115 2.92 2.50 14.62
N CYS A 116 3.86 1.55 14.76
CA CYS A 116 3.83 0.51 15.79
C CYS A 116 5.08 0.63 16.67
N PRO A 117 4.97 0.54 18.00
CA PRO A 117 6.09 0.75 18.92
C PRO A 117 7.24 -0.23 18.70
N SER A 118 6.96 -1.46 18.27
CA SER A 118 7.98 -2.44 17.92
C SER A 118 7.46 -3.49 16.94
N ALA A 119 8.31 -4.39 16.49
CA ALA A 119 7.92 -5.54 15.68
C ALA A 119 7.57 -6.78 16.53
N ARG A 120 7.15 -6.60 17.78
CA ARG A 120 6.62 -7.70 18.60
C ARG A 120 5.21 -8.04 18.17
N ALA A 121 4.87 -9.33 18.22
CA ALA A 121 3.54 -9.79 17.78
C ALA A 121 2.39 -9.12 18.57
N THR A 122 2.58 -8.91 19.87
CA THR A 122 1.63 -8.18 20.73
C THR A 122 1.40 -6.74 20.26
N ASP A 123 2.49 -5.98 20.02
CA ASP A 123 2.40 -4.58 19.60
C ASP A 123 1.74 -4.45 18.21
N VAL A 124 2.09 -5.38 17.30
CA VAL A 124 1.50 -5.43 15.96
C VAL A 124 0.00 -5.74 16.04
N LYS A 125 -0.39 -6.72 16.86
CA LYS A 125 -1.80 -7.06 17.09
C LYS A 125 -2.58 -5.88 17.68
N GLU A 126 -2.03 -5.21 18.70
CA GLU A 126 -2.69 -4.07 19.36
C GLU A 126 -2.83 -2.88 18.41
N THR A 127 -1.79 -2.57 17.63
CA THR A 127 -1.84 -1.50 16.63
C THR A 127 -2.89 -1.79 15.56
N LEU A 128 -2.95 -3.03 15.07
CA LEU A 128 -3.93 -3.43 14.08
C LEU A 128 -5.35 -3.45 14.67
N HIS A 129 -5.51 -3.90 15.90
CA HIS A 129 -6.79 -3.86 16.61
C HIS A 129 -7.29 -2.44 16.82
N ALA A 130 -6.40 -1.52 17.22
CA ALA A 130 -6.77 -0.09 17.34
C ALA A 130 -7.24 0.48 16.01
N TRP A 131 -6.54 0.18 14.91
CA TRP A 131 -6.95 0.60 13.57
C TRP A 131 -8.32 0.02 13.16
N LEU A 132 -8.55 -1.28 13.36
CA LEU A 132 -9.83 -1.91 13.10
C LEU A 132 -10.96 -1.27 13.92
N ASN A 133 -10.68 -0.87 15.14
CA ASN A 133 -11.65 -0.21 16.02
C ASN A 133 -12.03 1.21 15.58
N THR A 134 -11.25 1.87 14.70
CA THR A 134 -11.65 3.18 14.15
C THR A 134 -12.89 3.08 13.24
N PHE A 135 -13.24 1.88 12.81
CA PHE A 135 -14.39 1.61 11.95
C PHE A 135 -15.60 1.02 12.70
N LYS A 136 -15.63 1.06 14.05
CA LYS A 136 -16.69 0.42 14.85
C LYS A 136 -18.12 0.85 14.49
N ASP A 137 -18.27 2.11 14.12
CA ASP A 137 -19.57 2.72 13.78
C ASP A 137 -19.95 2.50 12.31
N VAL A 138 -19.07 1.91 11.52
CA VAL A 138 -19.30 1.54 10.12
C VAL A 138 -19.43 0.03 10.03
N ASN A 139 -20.24 -0.46 9.11
CA ASN A 139 -20.30 -1.91 8.86
C ASN A 139 -18.92 -2.43 8.38
N LEU A 140 -18.06 -2.78 9.34
CA LEU A 140 -16.66 -3.23 9.15
C LEU A 140 -16.56 -4.40 8.18
N ALA A 141 -17.59 -5.26 8.15
CA ALA A 141 -17.69 -6.38 7.24
C ALA A 141 -17.51 -5.97 5.77
N CYS A 142 -17.85 -4.72 5.45
CA CYS A 142 -17.75 -4.21 4.09
C CYS A 142 -16.36 -3.62 3.79
N LEU A 143 -15.68 -3.03 4.79
CA LEU A 143 -14.41 -2.32 4.60
C LEU A 143 -13.19 -3.23 4.79
N CYS A 144 -13.29 -4.27 5.60
CA CYS A 144 -12.18 -5.17 5.91
C CYS A 144 -12.69 -6.61 6.07
N LYS A 145 -12.83 -7.30 4.95
CA LYS A 145 -13.28 -8.71 4.88
C LYS A 145 -12.15 -9.69 5.16
N THR A 146 -10.97 -9.40 4.59
CA THR A 146 -9.80 -10.24 4.79
C THR A 146 -8.52 -9.45 4.92
N ILE A 147 -7.60 -9.97 5.71
CA ILE A 147 -6.21 -9.51 5.77
C ILE A 147 -5.31 -10.68 5.39
N THR A 148 -4.35 -10.43 4.49
CA THR A 148 -3.33 -11.41 4.09
C THR A 148 -1.96 -10.92 4.52
N ALA A 149 -1.29 -11.66 5.41
CA ALA A 149 0.05 -11.39 5.91
C ALA A 149 1.07 -12.41 5.37
N ASP A 150 2.37 -12.18 5.59
CA ASP A 150 3.36 -13.25 5.47
C ASP A 150 3.47 -14.06 6.76
N ASN A 151 4.35 -15.08 6.74
CA ASN A 151 4.64 -15.89 7.91
C ASN A 151 5.75 -15.27 8.79
N GLY A 152 5.81 -13.94 8.92
CA GLY A 152 6.69 -13.24 9.85
C GLY A 152 6.28 -13.48 11.30
N LEU A 153 7.26 -13.65 12.19
CA LEU A 153 6.98 -13.87 13.63
C LEU A 153 6.18 -12.71 14.25
N GLU A 154 6.34 -11.51 13.72
CA GLU A 154 5.59 -10.33 14.10
C GLU A 154 4.07 -10.46 13.89
N PHE A 155 3.64 -11.38 13.03
CA PHE A 155 2.22 -11.63 12.73
C PHE A 155 1.65 -12.86 13.44
N SER A 156 2.39 -13.47 14.39
CA SER A 156 1.94 -14.71 15.02
C SER A 156 0.67 -14.58 15.88
N GLU A 157 0.30 -13.38 16.28
CA GLU A 157 -0.88 -13.15 17.14
C GLU A 157 -2.05 -12.49 16.41
N ILE A 158 -1.91 -12.11 15.12
CA ILE A 158 -2.98 -11.38 14.42
C ILE A 158 -4.22 -12.27 14.17
N SER A 159 -4.07 -13.60 14.10
CA SER A 159 -5.19 -14.52 13.98
C SER A 159 -6.22 -14.37 15.11
N ASN A 160 -5.80 -13.84 16.28
CA ASN A 160 -6.71 -13.54 17.38
C ASN A 160 -7.68 -12.38 17.10
N LEU A 161 -7.49 -11.65 15.99
CA LEU A 161 -8.39 -10.58 15.54
C LEU A 161 -9.48 -11.08 14.62
N GLU A 162 -9.44 -12.36 14.21
CA GLU A 162 -10.52 -12.95 13.39
C GLU A 162 -11.85 -12.90 14.15
N ASN A 163 -12.91 -12.66 13.39
CA ASN A 163 -14.28 -12.70 13.86
C ASN A 163 -15.20 -13.17 12.71
N GLU A 164 -16.51 -13.10 12.89
CA GLU A 164 -17.50 -13.54 11.89
C GLU A 164 -17.38 -12.79 10.54
N THR A 165 -16.83 -11.58 10.55
CA THR A 165 -16.74 -10.69 9.39
C THR A 165 -15.32 -10.53 8.84
N LEU A 166 -14.29 -10.84 9.62
CA LEU A 166 -12.88 -10.70 9.27
C LEU A 166 -12.15 -12.04 9.30
N SER A 167 -11.60 -12.44 8.17
CA SER A 167 -10.70 -13.60 8.08
C SER A 167 -9.26 -13.17 7.82
N ILE A 168 -8.31 -13.89 8.44
CA ILE A 168 -6.88 -13.62 8.29
C ILE A 168 -6.17 -14.81 7.65
N TYR A 169 -5.43 -14.54 6.58
CA TYR A 169 -4.70 -15.55 5.81
C TYR A 169 -3.21 -15.26 5.81
N PHE A 170 -2.42 -16.33 5.70
CA PHE A 170 -0.97 -16.24 5.63
C PHE A 170 -0.49 -16.74 4.26
N ALA A 171 0.36 -15.92 3.61
CA ALA A 171 0.99 -16.27 2.35
C ALA A 171 1.90 -17.49 2.51
N ARG A 172 2.12 -18.24 1.43
CA ARG A 172 3.06 -19.36 1.47
C ARG A 172 4.47 -18.87 1.81
N PRO A 173 5.22 -19.67 2.54
CA PRO A 173 6.63 -19.37 2.73
C PRO A 173 7.34 -19.20 1.36
N TYR A 174 8.13 -18.14 1.22
CA TYR A 174 8.88 -17.79 0.00
C TYR A 174 8.08 -17.36 -1.22
N SER A 175 6.77 -17.16 -1.10
CA SER A 175 5.89 -16.72 -2.18
C SER A 175 5.69 -15.20 -2.17
N ALA A 176 6.79 -14.44 -2.23
CA ALA A 176 6.74 -12.97 -2.21
C ALA A 176 5.87 -12.37 -3.34
N TRP A 177 5.71 -13.11 -4.46
CA TRP A 177 4.85 -12.69 -5.57
C TRP A 177 3.37 -12.64 -5.21
N GLU A 178 2.92 -13.41 -4.21
CA GLU A 178 1.54 -13.38 -3.72
C GLU A 178 1.17 -12.02 -3.09
N ARG A 179 2.20 -11.22 -2.72
CA ARG A 179 2.09 -9.88 -2.13
C ARG A 179 2.91 -8.81 -2.88
N GLY A 180 3.15 -9.03 -4.18
CA GLY A 180 3.95 -8.10 -5.00
C GLY A 180 3.43 -6.67 -5.05
N SER A 181 2.14 -6.46 -4.76
CA SER A 181 1.53 -5.13 -4.66
C SER A 181 2.05 -4.36 -3.46
N ASN A 182 2.19 -5.02 -2.31
CA ASN A 182 2.67 -4.41 -1.07
C ASN A 182 4.15 -4.00 -1.18
N GLU A 183 4.99 -4.88 -1.76
CA GLU A 183 6.41 -4.57 -2.00
C GLU A 183 6.57 -3.30 -2.83
N ARG A 184 5.76 -3.12 -3.88
CA ARG A 184 5.79 -1.92 -4.71
C ARG A 184 5.40 -0.66 -3.94
N HIS A 185 4.37 -0.72 -3.08
CA HIS A 185 3.94 0.43 -2.29
C HIS A 185 4.92 0.75 -1.16
N ASN A 186 5.48 -0.27 -0.51
CA ASN A 186 6.60 -0.10 0.41
C ASN A 186 7.80 0.57 -0.28
N GLY A 187 8.03 0.28 -1.58
CA GLY A 187 9.02 0.97 -2.41
C GLY A 187 8.74 2.45 -2.62
N LEU A 188 7.46 2.86 -2.71
CA LEU A 188 7.08 4.28 -2.76
C LEU A 188 7.31 4.96 -1.42
N LEU A 189 6.87 4.34 -0.32
CA LEU A 189 7.11 4.85 1.04
C LEU A 189 8.61 5.09 1.28
N ARG A 190 9.47 4.17 0.79
CA ARG A 190 10.93 4.24 0.92
C ARG A 190 11.59 5.42 0.20
N ARG A 191 10.88 6.13 -0.64
CA ARG A 191 11.37 7.37 -1.27
C ARG A 191 11.39 8.54 -0.28
N CYS A 192 10.49 8.55 0.68
CA CYS A 192 10.39 9.57 1.72
C CYS A 192 11.00 9.08 3.05
N ILE A 193 10.89 7.78 3.33
CA ILE A 193 11.41 7.14 4.55
C ILE A 193 12.39 6.04 4.13
N PRO A 194 13.67 6.39 3.84
CA PRO A 194 14.66 5.44 3.34
C PRO A 194 15.05 4.39 4.38
N LYS A 195 15.60 3.26 3.91
CA LYS A 195 16.19 2.25 4.80
C LYS A 195 17.38 2.86 5.55
N GLY A 196 17.49 2.54 6.84
CA GLY A 196 18.51 3.08 7.73
C GLY A 196 18.05 4.29 8.54
N MET A 197 16.92 4.91 8.20
CA MET A 197 16.30 5.96 9.01
C MET A 197 15.47 5.32 10.13
N PRO A 198 15.71 5.63 11.42
CA PRO A 198 14.88 5.14 12.52
C PRO A 198 13.44 5.63 12.38
N ILE A 199 12.47 4.72 12.46
CA ILE A 199 11.05 5.09 12.34
C ILE A 199 10.60 5.99 13.49
N LYS A 200 11.15 5.81 14.69
CA LYS A 200 10.87 6.67 15.85
C LYS A 200 11.27 8.14 15.62
N ALA A 201 12.23 8.39 14.73
CA ALA A 201 12.68 9.75 14.38
C ALA A 201 11.87 10.40 13.24
N VAL A 202 11.02 9.63 12.55
CA VAL A 202 10.15 10.16 11.50
C VAL A 202 8.94 10.83 12.14
N SER A 203 8.64 12.07 11.80
CA SER A 203 7.43 12.73 12.32
C SER A 203 6.15 12.10 11.75
N GLU A 204 5.06 12.18 12.48
CA GLU A 204 3.75 11.72 12.01
C GLU A 204 3.34 12.47 10.74
N GLU A 205 3.58 13.77 10.71
CA GLU A 205 3.33 14.61 9.53
C GLU A 205 4.06 14.10 8.27
N THR A 206 5.31 13.63 8.42
CA THR A 206 6.06 13.05 7.29
C THR A 206 5.42 11.76 6.79
N ILE A 207 4.93 10.91 7.71
CA ILE A 207 4.20 9.68 7.36
C ILE A 207 2.94 10.05 6.60
N GLN A 208 2.12 10.96 7.13
CA GLN A 208 0.86 11.39 6.54
C GLN A 208 1.06 12.03 5.15
N ARG A 209 2.00 12.96 4.99
CA ARG A 209 2.33 13.53 3.67
C ARG A 209 2.75 12.46 2.67
N THR A 210 3.50 11.45 3.13
CA THR A 210 3.92 10.34 2.25
C THR A 210 2.74 9.49 1.81
N LEU A 211 1.81 9.18 2.72
CA LEU A 211 0.60 8.43 2.41
C LEU A 211 -0.32 9.21 1.47
N GLN A 212 -0.55 10.49 1.73
CA GLN A 212 -1.32 11.37 0.84
C GLN A 212 -0.70 11.38 -0.56
N TRP A 213 0.61 11.53 -0.66
CA TRP A 213 1.30 11.47 -1.94
C TRP A 213 1.12 10.11 -2.63
N CYS A 214 1.28 8.99 -1.92
CA CYS A 214 1.10 7.64 -2.47
C CYS A 214 -0.33 7.41 -2.98
N ASN A 215 -1.32 7.86 -2.23
CA ASN A 215 -2.73 7.64 -2.50
C ASN A 215 -3.31 8.60 -3.56
N ASN A 216 -2.62 9.70 -3.83
CA ASN A 216 -2.95 10.64 -4.90
C ASN A 216 -2.12 10.44 -6.17
N LEU A 217 -1.32 9.37 -6.28
CA LEU A 217 -0.63 9.01 -7.50
C LEU A 217 -1.57 8.30 -8.49
N PRO A 218 -1.84 8.85 -9.68
CA PRO A 218 -2.65 8.19 -10.70
C PRO A 218 -2.02 6.85 -11.11
N ARG A 219 -2.84 5.79 -11.19
CA ARG A 219 -2.40 4.44 -11.52
C ARG A 219 -2.97 4.01 -12.86
N LYS A 220 -2.12 3.59 -13.79
CA LYS A 220 -2.57 3.05 -15.09
C LYS A 220 -3.55 1.90 -14.91
N LEU A 221 -3.31 0.99 -13.94
CA LEU A 221 -4.20 -0.13 -13.65
C LEU A 221 -5.57 0.27 -13.07
N LEU A 222 -5.72 1.52 -12.61
CA LEU A 222 -6.98 2.12 -12.17
C LEU A 222 -7.53 3.10 -13.24
N ASN A 223 -7.14 2.95 -14.51
CA ASN A 223 -7.48 3.85 -15.61
C ASN A 223 -7.07 5.29 -15.32
N TYR A 224 -5.88 5.48 -14.73
CA TYR A 224 -5.30 6.76 -14.30
C TYR A 224 -6.09 7.52 -13.22
N ARG A 225 -7.01 6.84 -12.56
CA ARG A 225 -7.60 7.33 -11.30
C ARG A 225 -6.60 7.17 -10.16
N THR A 226 -6.81 7.92 -9.07
CA THR A 226 -6.00 7.77 -7.87
C THR A 226 -6.54 6.63 -6.99
N PRO A 227 -5.69 5.98 -6.17
CA PRO A 227 -6.14 5.03 -5.16
C PRO A 227 -7.22 5.62 -4.23
N LEU A 228 -7.08 6.89 -3.84
CA LEU A 228 -8.04 7.58 -2.99
C LEU A 228 -9.40 7.73 -3.67
N ASP A 229 -9.44 8.17 -4.94
CA ASP A 229 -10.70 8.32 -5.69
C ASP A 229 -11.47 6.98 -5.75
N VAL A 230 -10.74 5.88 -6.06
CA VAL A 230 -11.36 4.55 -6.17
C VAL A 230 -11.83 4.05 -4.82
N PHE A 231 -11.05 4.27 -3.76
CA PHE A 231 -11.42 3.86 -2.40
C PHE A 231 -12.69 4.59 -1.94
N LEU A 232 -12.74 5.90 -2.07
CA LEU A 232 -13.89 6.69 -1.69
C LEU A 232 -15.16 6.31 -2.46
N GLU A 233 -15.03 6.03 -3.76
CA GLU A 233 -16.17 5.54 -4.56
C GLU A 233 -16.70 4.20 -4.05
N GLU A 234 -15.82 3.24 -3.70
CA GLU A 234 -16.25 1.95 -3.15
C GLU A 234 -16.90 2.11 -1.77
N VAL A 235 -16.33 2.95 -0.93
CA VAL A 235 -16.91 3.27 0.39
C VAL A 235 -18.28 3.91 0.23
N ASN A 236 -18.44 4.89 -0.68
CA ASN A 236 -19.71 5.55 -0.95
C ASN A 236 -20.81 4.60 -1.46
N ARG A 237 -20.42 3.53 -2.14
CA ARG A 237 -21.38 2.49 -2.59
C ARG A 237 -21.88 1.62 -1.44
N ILE A 238 -21.10 1.49 -0.39
CA ILE A 238 -21.34 0.56 0.73
C ILE A 238 -21.98 1.27 1.92
N VAL A 239 -21.60 2.51 2.15
CA VAL A 239 -22.01 3.32 3.28
C VAL A 239 -22.63 4.61 2.74
N ASP A 240 -23.82 4.92 3.20
CA ASP A 240 -24.42 6.23 2.93
C ASP A 240 -23.65 7.29 3.72
N LEU A 241 -22.73 7.99 3.04
CA LEU A 241 -21.76 8.90 3.68
C LEU A 241 -22.37 10.13 4.36
N GLU A 242 -23.65 10.39 4.15
CA GLU A 242 -24.31 11.46 4.88
C GLU A 242 -24.36 11.23 6.40
N THR A 243 -24.13 9.99 6.83
CA THR A 243 -24.20 9.58 8.24
C THR A 243 -22.84 9.30 8.90
N VAL A 244 -21.73 9.29 8.15
CA VAL A 244 -20.42 8.85 8.69
C VAL A 244 -19.33 9.89 8.45
N GLN A 245 -18.87 10.54 9.50
CA GLN A 245 -17.62 11.29 9.49
C GLN A 245 -16.44 10.31 9.52
N PHE A 246 -15.85 10.03 8.36
CA PHE A 246 -14.61 9.27 8.30
C PHE A 246 -13.43 10.10 8.79
N HIS A 247 -12.97 9.84 9.99
CA HIS A 247 -11.61 10.15 10.39
C HIS A 247 -10.69 9.01 9.90
N ILE A 248 -10.57 8.87 8.57
CA ILE A 248 -9.48 8.06 8.03
C ILE A 248 -8.22 8.91 8.28
N ALA A 249 -7.34 8.44 9.16
CA ALA A 249 -5.97 8.94 9.23
C ALA A 249 -5.28 8.57 7.90
N ILE A 250 -5.53 9.40 6.87
CA ILE A 250 -4.93 9.34 5.54
C ILE A 250 -3.76 10.31 5.52
#